data_5a692842a459e89976e1d864f6d611d4
#
_entry.id   5a692842a459e89976e1d864f6d611d4
#
_cell.length_a   1.000
_cell.length_b   1.000
_cell.length_c   1.000
_cell.angle_alpha   90.00
_cell.angle_beta   90.00
_cell.angle_gamma   90.00
#
_symmetry.space_group_name_H-M   'P 1'
#
loop_
_entity.id
_entity.type
_entity.pdbx_description
1 polymer ?
#
loop_
_entity_poly.entity_id
_entity_poly.type
_entity_poly.pdbx_seq_one_letter_code
_entity_poly.pdbx_strand_id
1 'polypeptide(L)'
;MVGFDSFNRVEGSIHKVWPFYIVCDVSSSMWNEKLWPDKASSPLAVMNDSLGLMLEVLAEDIEASDIGRVAVITFADDAATHYPLTPIADPGRLDPLPRGEWTNYVSAWEHLNTTIRADIDQMVAQRCRPKQPVVFFITDGNAGHSKHTQTVAEWSMPRNRLCSPGYGFRPRVVALGIGNVDRATVRALRSVDPPGAAFLANPGEPASILLQAIIKVIIVSITTSTAQGYFTFPTPVGMTRLDDSAV
;
A
#
# COMPACT_ATOMS: atom_id res chain seq x y z
N MET A 1 -54.45 4.40 31.64
CA MET A 1 -53.05 4.81 31.89
C MET A 1 -52.20 3.76 31.22
N VAL A 2 -51.84 3.99 29.93
CA VAL A 2 -51.09 3.04 29.09
C VAL A 2 -49.70 3.57 29.02
N GLY A 3 -48.74 2.77 29.52
CA GLY A 3 -47.33 3.10 29.55
C GLY A 3 -46.76 3.15 28.13
N PHE A 4 -46.11 4.25 27.82
CA PHE A 4 -45.25 4.37 26.65
C PHE A 4 -43.94 3.63 26.94
N ASP A 5 -43.82 2.43 26.38
CA ASP A 5 -42.55 1.74 26.32
C ASP A 5 -41.59 2.55 25.45
N SER A 6 -40.55 2.99 26.09
CA SER A 6 -39.39 3.65 25.47
C SER A 6 -38.76 2.71 24.45
N PHE A 7 -38.92 3.04 23.16
CA PHE A 7 -38.07 2.47 22.11
C PHE A 7 -36.62 2.83 22.40
N ASN A 8 -35.92 1.91 23.03
CA ASN A 8 -34.45 1.92 23.07
C ASN A 8 -33.96 1.85 21.62
N ARG A 9 -33.69 3.03 21.03
CA ARG A 9 -32.85 3.10 19.83
C ARG A 9 -31.49 2.54 20.25
N VAL A 10 -31.23 1.29 19.88
CA VAL A 10 -29.87 0.80 19.77
C VAL A 10 -29.24 1.66 18.66
N GLU A 11 -28.53 2.72 19.05
CA GLU A 11 -27.63 3.41 18.15
C GLU A 11 -26.64 2.36 17.70
N GLY A 12 -26.81 1.84 16.47
CA GLY A 12 -25.90 0.88 15.89
C GLY A 12 -24.50 1.48 15.96
N SER A 13 -23.60 0.86 16.68
CA SER A 13 -22.21 1.30 16.77
C SER A 13 -21.66 1.41 15.34
N ILE A 14 -21.30 2.62 14.94
CA ILE A 14 -20.72 2.86 13.62
C ILE A 14 -19.39 2.11 13.57
N HIS A 15 -19.32 1.05 12.77
CA HIS A 15 -18.14 0.23 12.65
C HIS A 15 -17.00 1.00 11.97
N LYS A 16 -15.88 1.19 12.66
CA LYS A 16 -14.69 1.85 12.10
C LYS A 16 -13.97 0.85 11.22
N VAL A 17 -13.53 1.29 10.05
CA VAL A 17 -12.78 0.45 9.10
C VAL A 17 -11.50 1.18 8.69
N TRP A 18 -10.38 0.46 8.68
CA TRP A 18 -9.10 1.01 8.25
C TRP A 18 -8.64 0.37 6.93
N PRO A 19 -8.68 1.13 5.82
CA PRO A 19 -8.26 0.62 4.51
C PRO A 19 -6.74 0.76 4.32
N PHE A 20 -6.10 -0.36 3.97
CA PHE A 20 -4.68 -0.46 3.64
C PHE A 20 -4.53 -0.92 2.19
N TYR A 21 -3.69 -0.22 1.44
CA TYR A 21 -3.41 -0.52 0.03
C TYR A 21 -1.93 -0.85 -0.13
N ILE A 22 -1.62 -2.02 -0.66
CA ILE A 22 -0.27 -2.44 -1.01
C ILE A 22 -0.14 -2.28 -2.51
N VAL A 23 0.69 -1.35 -2.95
CA VAL A 23 0.92 -1.02 -4.36
C VAL A 23 2.26 -1.59 -4.76
N CYS A 24 2.24 -2.58 -5.63
CA CYS A 24 3.37 -3.42 -5.99
C CYS A 24 3.82 -3.16 -7.42
N ASP A 25 5.06 -2.77 -7.57
CA ASP A 25 5.75 -2.82 -8.86
C ASP A 25 5.87 -4.28 -9.32
N VAL A 26 5.43 -4.56 -10.54
CA VAL A 26 5.55 -5.88 -11.18
C VAL A 26 6.23 -5.78 -12.54
N SER A 27 7.01 -4.70 -12.74
CA SER A 27 7.81 -4.45 -13.95
C SER A 27 8.90 -5.50 -14.14
N SER A 28 9.53 -5.48 -15.30
CA SER A 28 10.49 -6.51 -15.70
C SER A 28 11.71 -6.62 -14.79
N SER A 29 12.13 -5.55 -14.12
CA SER A 29 13.20 -5.58 -13.11
C SER A 29 12.88 -6.49 -11.93
N MET A 30 11.61 -6.66 -11.59
CA MET A 30 11.15 -7.47 -10.47
C MET A 30 11.18 -8.99 -10.72
N TRP A 31 11.27 -9.42 -11.99
CA TRP A 31 11.14 -10.86 -12.33
C TRP A 31 12.00 -11.35 -13.49
N ASN A 32 12.72 -10.47 -14.21
CA ASN A 32 13.46 -10.83 -15.41
C ASN A 32 14.57 -11.86 -15.11
N GLU A 33 14.53 -13.02 -15.79
CA GLU A 33 15.43 -14.15 -15.58
C GLU A 33 16.91 -13.82 -15.87
N LYS A 34 17.19 -12.79 -16.67
CA LYS A 34 18.55 -12.31 -16.90
C LYS A 34 19.11 -11.58 -15.67
N LEU A 35 18.26 -10.93 -14.89
CA LEU A 35 18.64 -10.25 -13.65
C LEU A 35 18.58 -11.21 -12.45
N TRP A 36 17.66 -12.17 -12.51
CA TRP A 36 17.38 -13.15 -11.47
C TRP A 36 17.44 -14.58 -12.02
N PRO A 37 18.64 -15.15 -12.24
CA PRO A 37 18.78 -16.52 -12.77
C PRO A 37 18.11 -17.58 -11.89
N ASP A 38 18.13 -17.39 -10.58
CA ASP A 38 17.28 -18.13 -9.65
C ASP A 38 15.93 -17.41 -9.51
N LYS A 39 14.92 -17.97 -10.16
CA LYS A 39 13.55 -17.41 -10.17
C LYS A 39 12.94 -17.26 -8.79
N ALA A 40 13.28 -18.15 -7.86
CA ALA A 40 12.76 -18.13 -6.50
C ALA A 40 13.30 -16.94 -5.68
N SER A 41 14.45 -16.40 -6.05
CA SER A 41 15.05 -15.22 -5.40
C SER A 41 14.64 -13.89 -6.03
N SER A 42 13.86 -13.90 -7.12
CA SER A 42 13.39 -12.67 -7.74
C SER A 42 12.45 -11.90 -6.79
N PRO A 43 12.48 -10.56 -6.81
CA PRO A 43 11.59 -9.74 -5.99
C PRO A 43 10.11 -10.13 -6.12
N LEU A 44 9.64 -10.39 -7.34
CA LEU A 44 8.26 -10.78 -7.59
C LEU A 44 7.90 -12.14 -6.95
N ALA A 45 8.82 -13.13 -7.01
CA ALA A 45 8.59 -14.43 -6.37
C ALA A 45 8.48 -14.29 -4.85
N VAL A 46 9.40 -13.55 -4.25
CA VAL A 46 9.39 -13.27 -2.81
C VAL A 46 8.13 -12.52 -2.38
N MET A 47 7.65 -11.57 -3.19
CA MET A 47 6.39 -10.88 -2.92
C MET A 47 5.20 -11.83 -2.97
N ASN A 48 5.13 -12.72 -3.98
CA ASN A 48 4.06 -13.72 -4.08
C ASN A 48 3.98 -14.61 -2.83
N ASP A 49 5.13 -15.14 -2.40
CA ASP A 49 5.20 -16.00 -1.21
C ASP A 49 4.84 -15.22 0.07
N SER A 50 5.29 -13.97 0.17
CA SER A 50 5.17 -13.18 1.40
C SER A 50 3.80 -12.52 1.57
N LEU A 51 3.12 -12.10 0.50
CA LEU A 51 1.82 -11.43 0.58
C LEU A 51 0.71 -12.38 1.03
N GLY A 52 0.70 -13.63 0.53
CA GLY A 52 -0.24 -14.65 0.99
C GLY A 52 -0.09 -14.92 2.50
N LEU A 53 1.15 -15.18 2.93
CA LEU A 53 1.45 -15.38 4.35
C LEU A 53 1.10 -14.16 5.21
N MET A 54 1.32 -12.95 4.70
CA MET A 54 0.93 -11.72 5.39
C MET A 54 -0.56 -11.68 5.68
N LEU A 55 -1.40 -12.02 4.70
CA LEU A 55 -2.86 -12.02 4.89
C LEU A 55 -3.29 -13.05 5.94
N GLU A 56 -2.67 -14.23 5.95
CA GLU A 56 -2.92 -15.28 6.95
C GLU A 56 -2.55 -14.79 8.36
N VAL A 57 -1.35 -14.22 8.52
CA VAL A 57 -0.90 -13.68 9.82
C VAL A 57 -1.78 -12.53 10.32
N LEU A 58 -2.21 -11.66 9.42
CA LEU A 58 -3.10 -10.55 9.79
C LEU A 58 -4.50 -11.04 10.19
N ALA A 59 -5.00 -12.13 9.59
CA ALA A 59 -6.29 -12.71 9.92
C ALA A 59 -6.34 -13.31 11.33
N GLU A 60 -5.18 -13.73 11.85
CA GLU A 60 -5.05 -14.23 13.22
C GLU A 60 -4.98 -13.11 14.29
N ASP A 61 -4.70 -11.87 13.88
CA ASP A 61 -4.66 -10.73 14.79
C ASP A 61 -6.07 -10.17 15.02
N ILE A 62 -6.50 -10.10 16.29
CA ILE A 62 -7.88 -9.75 16.68
C ILE A 62 -8.25 -8.35 16.22
N GLU A 63 -7.40 -7.34 16.49
CA GLU A 63 -7.68 -5.95 16.18
C GLU A 63 -7.58 -5.68 14.67
N ALA A 64 -6.60 -6.29 14.00
CA ALA A 64 -6.46 -6.15 12.54
C ALA A 64 -7.61 -6.81 11.81
N SER A 65 -8.05 -7.99 12.23
CA SER A 65 -9.17 -8.72 11.61
C SER A 65 -10.51 -8.01 11.82
N ASP A 66 -10.73 -7.36 12.97
CA ASP A 66 -11.98 -6.66 13.26
C ASP A 66 -12.20 -5.43 12.37
N ILE A 67 -11.20 -4.57 12.24
CA ILE A 67 -11.37 -3.26 11.58
C ILE A 67 -10.55 -3.07 10.31
N GLY A 68 -9.60 -3.94 10.02
CA GLY A 68 -8.69 -3.81 8.88
C GLY A 68 -9.30 -4.35 7.58
N ARG A 69 -9.00 -3.66 6.47
CA ARG A 69 -9.20 -4.15 5.11
C ARG A 69 -7.93 -3.94 4.30
N VAL A 70 -7.57 -4.91 3.47
CA VAL A 70 -6.38 -4.85 2.64
C VAL A 70 -6.75 -4.99 1.16
N ALA A 71 -6.13 -4.19 0.31
CA ALA A 71 -6.13 -4.33 -1.13
C ALA A 71 -4.70 -4.49 -1.65
N VAL A 72 -4.52 -5.22 -2.75
CA VAL A 72 -3.27 -5.26 -3.50
C VAL A 72 -3.51 -4.70 -4.89
N ILE A 73 -2.74 -3.68 -5.24
CA ILE A 73 -2.75 -3.05 -6.56
C ILE A 73 -1.39 -3.35 -7.20
N THR A 74 -1.39 -3.81 -8.44
CA THR A 74 -0.18 -4.01 -9.22
C THR A 74 -0.04 -2.91 -10.27
N PHE A 75 1.18 -2.54 -10.58
CA PHE A 75 1.45 -1.62 -11.68
C PHE A 75 2.72 -2.00 -12.44
N ALA A 76 2.69 -1.82 -13.73
CA ALA A 76 3.80 -1.96 -14.66
C ALA A 76 3.52 -1.09 -15.90
N ASP A 77 3.06 -1.67 -17.00
CA ASP A 77 2.57 -0.93 -18.19
C ASP A 77 1.34 -0.11 -17.83
N ASP A 78 0.41 -0.75 -17.17
CA ASP A 78 -0.80 -0.18 -16.57
C ASP A 78 -0.93 -0.60 -15.10
N ALA A 79 -1.86 0.01 -14.38
CA ALA A 79 -2.19 -0.39 -13.02
C ALA A 79 -3.54 -1.08 -12.95
N ALA A 80 -3.65 -2.08 -12.07
CA ALA A 80 -4.88 -2.82 -11.84
C ALA A 80 -5.04 -3.21 -10.36
N THR A 81 -6.28 -3.29 -9.91
CA THR A 81 -6.59 -3.91 -8.63
C THR A 81 -6.47 -5.43 -8.78
N HIS A 82 -5.41 -6.00 -8.24
CA HIS A 82 -5.15 -7.44 -8.28
C HIS A 82 -5.94 -8.18 -7.20
N TYR A 83 -6.04 -7.57 -6.03
CA TYR A 83 -6.84 -8.07 -4.91
C TYR A 83 -7.68 -6.90 -4.36
N PRO A 84 -9.02 -6.99 -4.43
CA PRO A 84 -9.90 -5.90 -4.03
C PRO A 84 -9.83 -5.65 -2.52
N LEU A 85 -10.30 -4.48 -2.06
CA LEU A 85 -10.29 -4.13 -0.65
C LEU A 85 -11.17 -5.09 0.16
N THR A 86 -10.54 -6.08 0.76
CA THR A 86 -11.16 -7.23 1.43
C THR A 86 -10.97 -7.15 2.95
N PRO A 87 -11.98 -7.49 3.77
CA PRO A 87 -11.81 -7.61 5.21
C PRO A 87 -10.69 -8.60 5.57
N ILE A 88 -9.82 -8.22 6.51
CA ILE A 88 -8.72 -9.07 6.98
C ILE A 88 -9.24 -10.35 7.65
N ALA A 89 -10.42 -10.29 8.28
CA ALA A 89 -11.04 -11.45 8.93
C ALA A 89 -11.35 -12.63 7.97
N ASP A 90 -11.56 -12.33 6.69
CA ASP A 90 -11.84 -13.36 5.67
C ASP A 90 -11.09 -12.97 4.37
N PRO A 91 -9.78 -13.16 4.34
CA PRO A 91 -8.94 -12.66 3.25
C PRO A 91 -9.17 -13.41 1.92
N GLY A 92 -9.76 -14.61 1.96
CA GLY A 92 -9.87 -15.44 0.77
C GLY A 92 -8.48 -15.82 0.21
N ARG A 93 -8.42 -16.01 -1.12
CA ARG A 93 -7.18 -16.38 -1.80
C ARG A 93 -6.59 -15.20 -2.57
N LEU A 94 -5.32 -14.94 -2.40
CA LEU A 94 -4.54 -14.05 -3.25
C LEU A 94 -3.88 -14.89 -4.37
N ASP A 95 -4.24 -14.61 -5.62
CA ASP A 95 -3.57 -15.21 -6.78
C ASP A 95 -2.16 -14.64 -6.98
N PRO A 96 -1.26 -15.35 -7.67
CA PRO A 96 0.07 -14.83 -7.97
C PRO A 96 0.01 -13.50 -8.73
N LEU A 97 0.88 -12.55 -8.37
CA LEU A 97 0.99 -11.25 -9.02
C LEU A 97 1.36 -11.41 -10.50
N PRO A 98 0.78 -10.60 -11.40
CA PRO A 98 1.09 -10.64 -12.82
C PRO A 98 2.52 -10.16 -13.09
N ARG A 99 2.97 -10.33 -14.34
CA ARG A 99 4.23 -9.80 -14.85
C ARG A 99 3.94 -8.72 -15.88
N GLY A 100 4.62 -7.58 -15.76
CA GLY A 100 4.58 -6.49 -16.74
C GLY A 100 5.98 -6.08 -17.18
N GLU A 101 6.10 -5.06 -18.02
CA GLU A 101 7.39 -4.66 -18.60
C GLU A 101 7.90 -3.34 -18.00
N TRP A 102 7.08 -2.31 -17.98
CA TRP A 102 7.48 -0.94 -17.66
C TRP A 102 7.12 -0.56 -16.21
N THR A 103 7.45 0.67 -15.81
CA THR A 103 7.19 1.20 -14.45
C THR A 103 6.37 2.48 -14.56
N ASN A 104 5.06 2.37 -14.85
CA ASN A 104 4.18 3.49 -15.14
C ASN A 104 3.56 4.07 -13.85
N TYR A 105 4.23 5.04 -13.24
CA TYR A 105 3.74 5.71 -12.02
C TYR A 105 2.47 6.55 -12.26
N VAL A 106 2.31 7.14 -13.44
CA VAL A 106 1.07 7.90 -13.75
C VAL A 106 -0.13 6.98 -13.65
N SER A 107 -0.07 5.80 -14.31
CA SER A 107 -1.14 4.80 -14.23
C SER A 107 -1.40 4.33 -12.79
N ALA A 108 -0.33 4.08 -12.02
CA ALA A 108 -0.45 3.67 -10.62
C ALA A 108 -1.23 4.69 -9.78
N TRP A 109 -0.90 5.98 -9.90
CA TRP A 109 -1.56 7.04 -9.13
C TRP A 109 -2.98 7.33 -9.58
N GLU A 110 -3.26 7.28 -10.89
CA GLU A 110 -4.62 7.46 -11.42
C GLU A 110 -5.54 6.32 -11.00
N HIS A 111 -5.04 5.08 -11.08
CA HIS A 111 -5.77 3.91 -10.61
C HIS A 111 -6.06 3.98 -9.10
N LEU A 112 -5.04 4.28 -8.28
CA LEU A 112 -5.20 4.48 -6.84
C LEU A 112 -6.26 5.54 -6.51
N ASN A 113 -6.26 6.68 -7.22
CA ASN A 113 -7.23 7.75 -7.00
C ASN A 113 -8.68 7.26 -7.24
N THR A 114 -8.88 6.50 -8.30
CA THR A 114 -10.20 5.94 -8.63
C THR A 114 -10.62 4.86 -7.63
N THR A 115 -9.70 3.95 -7.31
CA THR A 115 -9.96 2.81 -6.41
C THR A 115 -10.26 3.27 -4.98
N ILE A 116 -9.41 4.13 -4.40
CA ILE A 116 -9.64 4.63 -3.03
C ILE A 116 -10.99 5.34 -2.92
N ARG A 117 -11.37 6.15 -3.92
CA ARG A 117 -12.66 6.83 -3.91
C ARG A 117 -13.83 5.85 -3.92
N ALA A 118 -13.80 4.88 -4.84
CA ALA A 118 -14.85 3.88 -4.95
C ALA A 118 -14.98 3.04 -3.67
N ASP A 119 -13.86 2.62 -3.09
CA ASP A 119 -13.84 1.83 -1.86
C ASP A 119 -14.37 2.61 -0.65
N ILE A 120 -14.02 3.89 -0.52
CA ILE A 120 -14.56 4.77 0.53
C ILE A 120 -16.07 4.93 0.38
N ASP A 121 -16.54 5.22 -0.85
CA ASP A 121 -17.98 5.36 -1.12
C ASP A 121 -18.73 4.07 -0.79
N GLN A 122 -18.17 2.91 -1.13
CA GLN A 122 -18.72 1.61 -0.78
C GLN A 122 -18.77 1.38 0.73
N MET A 123 -17.69 1.68 1.45
CA MET A 123 -17.66 1.55 2.92
C MET A 123 -18.71 2.45 3.58
N VAL A 124 -18.86 3.69 3.12
CA VAL A 124 -19.87 4.63 3.63
C VAL A 124 -21.29 4.10 3.35
N ALA A 125 -21.53 3.56 2.14
CA ALA A 125 -22.81 2.93 1.80
C ALA A 125 -23.12 1.72 2.70
N GLN A 126 -22.10 0.99 3.15
CA GLN A 126 -22.20 -0.10 4.13
C GLN A 126 -22.31 0.39 5.59
N ARG A 127 -22.50 1.69 5.83
CA ARG A 127 -22.56 2.33 7.16
C ARG A 127 -21.28 2.14 7.98
N CYS A 128 -20.15 1.91 7.34
CA CYS A 128 -18.85 1.95 7.99
C CYS A 128 -18.35 3.40 8.10
N ARG A 129 -17.47 3.65 9.08
CA ARG A 129 -16.72 4.90 9.22
C ARG A 129 -15.28 4.67 8.78
N PRO A 130 -14.89 5.00 7.54
CA PRO A 130 -13.53 4.82 7.09
C PRO A 130 -12.56 5.67 7.90
N LYS A 131 -11.44 5.06 8.30
CA LYS A 131 -10.25 5.75 8.78
C LYS A 131 -9.47 6.28 7.58
N GLN A 132 -8.45 7.08 7.84
CA GLN A 132 -7.53 7.57 6.82
C GLN A 132 -6.85 6.41 6.09
N PRO A 133 -6.95 6.33 4.75
CA PRO A 133 -6.29 5.28 3.98
C PRO A 133 -4.77 5.29 4.17
N VAL A 134 -4.16 4.12 4.15
CA VAL A 134 -2.71 3.96 4.15
C VAL A 134 -2.28 3.24 2.88
N VAL A 135 -1.29 3.77 2.20
CA VAL A 135 -0.72 3.21 0.97
C VAL A 135 0.74 2.84 1.22
N PHE A 136 1.09 1.59 1.01
CA PHE A 136 2.47 1.10 0.97
C PHE A 136 2.87 0.95 -0.50
N PHE A 137 3.70 1.87 -0.99
CA PHE A 137 4.12 1.92 -2.40
C PHE A 137 5.50 1.30 -2.53
N ILE A 138 5.60 0.11 -3.15
CA ILE A 138 6.81 -0.69 -3.28
C ILE A 138 7.26 -0.66 -4.74
N THR A 139 8.51 -0.25 -4.99
CA THR A 139 9.09 -0.17 -6.35
C THR A 139 10.59 -0.38 -6.31
N ASP A 140 11.15 -0.94 -7.39
CA ASP A 140 12.60 -1.13 -7.56
C ASP A 140 13.21 -0.27 -8.69
N GLY A 141 12.39 0.48 -9.41
CA GLY A 141 12.79 1.23 -10.59
C GLY A 141 12.32 2.67 -10.62
N ASN A 142 12.93 3.43 -11.52
CA ASN A 142 12.49 4.78 -11.85
C ASN A 142 11.34 4.73 -12.87
N ALA A 143 10.45 5.72 -12.79
CA ALA A 143 9.26 5.78 -13.62
C ALA A 143 9.58 5.84 -15.12
N GLY A 144 8.96 4.96 -15.90
CA GLY A 144 9.08 4.92 -17.35
C GLY A 144 8.00 4.06 -18.00
N HIS A 145 7.63 4.42 -19.23
CA HIS A 145 6.68 3.65 -20.03
C HIS A 145 7.15 3.61 -21.49
N SER A 146 7.35 2.42 -22.04
CA SER A 146 7.84 2.22 -23.40
C SER A 146 9.20 2.93 -23.63
N LYS A 147 9.25 3.93 -24.49
CA LYS A 147 10.46 4.71 -24.78
C LYS A 147 10.54 6.04 -24.02
N HIS A 148 9.58 6.29 -23.15
CA HIS A 148 9.46 7.54 -22.41
C HIS A 148 9.77 7.35 -20.94
N THR A 149 10.76 8.06 -20.40
CA THR A 149 10.99 8.17 -18.95
C THR A 149 10.05 9.22 -18.40
N GLN A 150 9.17 8.83 -17.49
CA GLN A 150 8.25 9.76 -16.83
C GLN A 150 9.03 10.67 -15.89
N THR A 151 8.87 11.97 -16.07
CA THR A 151 9.44 12.96 -15.16
C THR A 151 8.67 13.01 -13.84
N VAL A 152 9.33 13.50 -12.78
CA VAL A 152 8.66 13.72 -11.48
C VAL A 152 7.43 14.63 -11.62
N ALA A 153 7.47 15.64 -12.50
CA ALA A 153 6.34 16.53 -12.74
C ALA A 153 5.11 15.77 -13.30
N GLU A 154 5.32 14.83 -14.22
CA GLU A 154 4.23 14.07 -14.84
C GLU A 154 3.50 13.19 -13.83
N TRP A 155 4.19 12.33 -13.12
CA TRP A 155 3.55 11.40 -12.20
C TRP A 155 3.20 12.01 -10.83
N SER A 156 3.84 13.12 -10.43
CA SER A 156 3.47 13.79 -9.19
C SER A 156 2.13 14.51 -9.29
N MET A 157 1.68 14.87 -10.49
CA MET A 157 0.39 15.55 -10.67
C MET A 157 -0.80 14.68 -10.19
N PRO A 158 -0.99 13.44 -10.65
CA PRO A 158 -2.05 12.58 -10.12
C PRO A 158 -1.83 12.22 -8.64
N ARG A 159 -0.58 12.04 -8.19
CA ARG A 159 -0.26 11.83 -6.77
C ARG A 159 -0.66 13.03 -5.92
N ASN A 160 -0.35 14.24 -6.33
CA ASN A 160 -0.70 15.47 -5.62
C ASN A 160 -2.23 15.68 -5.56
N ARG A 161 -2.96 15.30 -6.62
CA ARG A 161 -4.42 15.33 -6.62
C ARG A 161 -4.99 14.41 -5.54
N LEU A 162 -4.48 13.18 -5.44
CA LEU A 162 -4.89 12.21 -4.43
C LEU A 162 -4.56 12.68 -3.00
N CYS A 163 -3.41 13.32 -2.79
CA CYS A 163 -2.97 13.82 -1.49
C CYS A 163 -3.40 15.27 -1.19
N SER A 164 -4.22 15.89 -2.05
CA SER A 164 -4.61 17.30 -1.89
C SER A 164 -5.59 17.51 -0.73
N PRO A 165 -5.61 18.69 -0.09
CA PRO A 165 -6.58 19.03 0.96
C PRO A 165 -8.05 18.95 0.53
N GLY A 166 -8.33 19.12 -0.75
CA GLY A 166 -9.67 18.96 -1.32
C GLY A 166 -10.12 17.51 -1.49
N TYR A 167 -9.24 16.53 -1.30
CA TYR A 167 -9.57 15.12 -1.32
C TYR A 167 -10.01 14.68 0.08
N GLY A 168 -11.27 14.29 0.23
CA GLY A 168 -11.89 14.03 1.55
C GLY A 168 -11.19 12.94 2.39
N PHE A 169 -10.55 11.97 1.74
CA PHE A 169 -9.86 10.85 2.38
C PHE A 169 -8.42 10.72 1.87
N ARG A 170 -7.63 11.79 2.04
CA ARG A 170 -6.22 11.82 1.64
C ARG A 170 -5.46 10.64 2.25
N PRO A 171 -4.81 9.79 1.45
CA PRO A 171 -4.07 8.67 1.99
C PRO A 171 -2.75 9.13 2.62
N ARG A 172 -2.30 8.39 3.61
CA ARG A 172 -0.91 8.40 4.06
C ARG A 172 -0.13 7.45 3.16
N VAL A 173 0.90 7.96 2.49
CA VAL A 173 1.73 7.19 1.58
C VAL A 173 3.10 6.91 2.19
N VAL A 174 3.42 5.62 2.33
CA VAL A 174 4.74 5.11 2.69
C VAL A 174 5.41 4.60 1.41
N ALA A 175 6.48 5.23 1.00
CA ALA A 175 7.25 4.84 -0.19
C ALA A 175 8.43 3.95 0.20
N LEU A 176 8.58 2.82 -0.48
CA LEU A 176 9.54 1.77 -0.19
C LEU A 176 10.33 1.47 -1.48
N GLY A 177 11.50 2.08 -1.61
CA GLY A 177 12.39 1.91 -2.75
C GLY A 177 13.37 0.77 -2.52
N ILE A 178 13.35 -0.23 -3.40
CA ILE A 178 14.32 -1.33 -3.45
C ILE A 178 15.08 -1.24 -4.78
N GLY A 179 16.23 -1.88 -4.89
CA GLY A 179 16.98 -1.90 -6.16
C GLY A 179 17.56 -0.53 -6.57
N ASN A 180 17.35 -0.13 -7.82
CA ASN A 180 18.03 1.00 -8.45
C ASN A 180 17.20 2.30 -8.52
N VAL A 181 16.09 2.38 -7.79
CA VAL A 181 15.32 3.62 -7.73
C VAL A 181 16.09 4.73 -7.03
N ASP A 182 16.06 5.95 -7.59
CA ASP A 182 16.80 7.06 -7.00
C ASP A 182 16.12 7.64 -5.74
N ARG A 183 16.95 8.20 -4.85
CA ARG A 183 16.52 8.80 -3.57
C ARG A 183 15.47 9.89 -3.74
N ALA A 184 15.59 10.74 -4.76
CA ALA A 184 14.68 11.87 -4.98
C ALA A 184 13.29 11.36 -5.40
N THR A 185 13.24 10.35 -6.25
CA THR A 185 12.01 9.67 -6.64
C THR A 185 11.30 9.06 -5.44
N VAL A 186 11.98 8.26 -4.62
CA VAL A 186 11.37 7.64 -3.43
C VAL A 186 10.87 8.70 -2.44
N ARG A 187 11.62 9.77 -2.22
CA ARG A 187 11.16 10.90 -1.38
C ARG A 187 9.92 11.57 -1.95
N ALA A 188 9.84 11.74 -3.27
CA ALA A 188 8.71 12.39 -3.92
C ALA A 188 7.46 11.52 -3.95
N LEU A 189 7.57 10.18 -3.86
CA LEU A 189 6.42 9.28 -3.82
C LEU A 189 5.61 9.39 -2.53
N ARG A 190 6.23 9.67 -1.38
CA ARG A 190 5.53 9.76 -0.09
C ARG A 190 4.54 10.92 -0.02
N SER A 191 3.53 10.83 0.82
CA SER A 191 2.68 11.98 1.14
C SER A 191 3.39 12.94 2.11
N VAL A 192 3.08 14.24 1.96
CA VAL A 192 3.58 15.30 2.84
C VAL A 192 2.53 15.63 3.90
N ASP A 193 1.28 15.73 3.48
CA ASP A 193 0.14 15.96 4.35
C ASP A 193 -1.04 15.05 3.89
N PRO A 194 -1.43 14.05 4.68
CA PRO A 194 -0.85 13.63 5.97
C PRO A 194 0.60 13.12 5.80
N PRO A 195 1.45 13.29 6.83
CA PRO A 195 2.85 12.93 6.71
C PRO A 195 3.02 11.43 6.52
N GLY A 196 3.59 11.03 5.37
CA GLY A 196 4.03 9.69 5.06
C GLY A 196 5.49 9.45 5.46
N ALA A 197 6.06 8.38 4.93
CA ALA A 197 7.47 8.05 5.10
C ALA A 197 8.08 7.59 3.78
N ALA A 198 9.39 7.73 3.63
CA ALA A 198 10.13 7.21 2.50
C ALA A 198 11.34 6.42 2.99
N PHE A 199 11.55 5.24 2.43
CA PHE A 199 12.64 4.34 2.78
C PHE A 199 13.33 3.88 1.51
N LEU A 200 14.65 3.85 1.53
CA LEU A 200 15.48 3.37 0.44
C LEU A 200 16.36 2.23 0.93
N ALA A 201 16.47 1.18 0.13
CA ALA A 201 17.37 0.06 0.40
C ALA A 201 18.80 0.52 0.60
N ASN A 202 19.49 -0.07 1.57
CA ASN A 202 20.92 0.15 1.74
C ASN A 202 21.68 -0.54 0.59
N PRO A 203 22.81 0.01 0.13
CA PRO A 203 23.61 -0.60 -0.91
C PRO A 203 24.03 -2.03 -0.57
N GLY A 204 23.89 -2.95 -1.51
CA GLY A 204 24.31 -4.35 -1.38
C GLY A 204 23.34 -5.28 -0.65
N GLU A 205 22.24 -4.78 -0.14
CA GLU A 205 21.21 -5.63 0.48
C GLU A 205 20.46 -6.46 -0.58
N PRO A 206 20.33 -7.77 -0.42
CA PRO A 206 19.54 -8.60 -1.34
C PRO A 206 18.06 -8.20 -1.34
N ALA A 207 17.48 -8.05 -2.54
CA ALA A 207 16.07 -7.65 -2.68
C ALA A 207 15.11 -8.59 -1.96
N SER A 208 15.40 -9.89 -1.91
CA SER A 208 14.60 -10.88 -1.19
C SER A 208 14.55 -10.62 0.32
N ILE A 209 15.69 -10.27 0.93
CA ILE A 209 15.77 -9.93 2.36
C ILE A 209 15.01 -8.63 2.64
N LEU A 210 15.19 -7.63 1.78
CA LEU A 210 14.50 -6.35 1.89
C LEU A 210 12.98 -6.51 1.82
N LEU A 211 12.48 -7.28 0.85
CA LEU A 211 11.03 -7.50 0.69
C LEU A 211 10.44 -8.24 1.89
N GLN A 212 11.10 -9.27 2.41
CA GLN A 212 10.67 -9.93 3.64
C GLN A 212 10.63 -8.97 4.84
N ALA A 213 11.64 -8.09 4.96
CA ALA A 213 11.67 -7.08 6.01
C ALA A 213 10.54 -6.05 5.84
N ILE A 214 10.25 -5.61 4.60
CA ILE A 214 9.15 -4.72 4.26
C ILE A 214 7.82 -5.35 4.65
N ILE A 215 7.55 -6.58 4.26
CA ILE A 215 6.30 -7.28 4.59
C ILE A 215 6.12 -7.43 6.11
N LYS A 216 7.17 -7.80 6.84
CA LYS A 216 7.14 -7.83 8.31
C LYS A 216 6.77 -6.49 8.92
N VAL A 217 7.33 -5.40 8.40
CA VAL A 217 7.03 -4.05 8.90
C VAL A 217 5.62 -3.60 8.50
N ILE A 218 5.11 -4.01 7.34
CA ILE A 218 3.71 -3.79 6.96
C ILE A 218 2.76 -4.51 7.95
N ILE A 219 3.01 -5.78 8.27
CA ILE A 219 2.25 -6.52 9.28
C ILE A 219 2.26 -5.76 10.60
N VAL A 220 3.44 -5.44 11.14
CA VAL A 220 3.57 -4.70 12.41
C VAL A 220 2.87 -3.35 12.34
N SER A 221 2.96 -2.64 11.22
CA SER A 221 2.28 -1.36 11.03
C SER A 221 0.76 -1.50 11.07
N ILE A 222 0.21 -2.50 10.40
CA ILE A 222 -1.24 -2.74 10.38
C ILE A 222 -1.71 -3.12 11.79
N THR A 223 -1.13 -4.15 12.41
CA THR A 223 -1.55 -4.64 13.73
C THR A 223 -1.42 -3.57 14.82
N THR A 224 -0.28 -2.86 14.87
CA THR A 224 -0.07 -1.78 15.84
C THR A 224 -1.01 -0.61 15.59
N SER A 225 -1.23 -0.23 14.33
CA SER A 225 -2.11 0.91 14.01
C SER A 225 -3.56 0.62 14.31
N THR A 226 -4.03 -0.60 14.04
CA THR A 226 -5.41 -1.02 14.39
C THR A 226 -5.62 -1.04 15.90
N ALA A 227 -4.68 -1.61 16.65
CA ALA A 227 -4.73 -1.67 18.11
C ALA A 227 -4.68 -0.28 18.78
N GLN A 228 -3.79 0.59 18.30
CA GLN A 228 -3.57 1.91 18.90
C GLN A 228 -4.50 3.01 18.38
N GLY A 229 -5.11 2.82 17.22
CA GLY A 229 -6.00 3.78 16.59
C GLY A 229 -5.29 4.95 15.86
N TYR A 230 -3.96 4.94 15.78
CA TYR A 230 -3.14 5.88 15.00
C TYR A 230 -2.05 5.13 14.22
N PHE A 231 -1.63 5.73 13.09
CA PHE A 231 -0.69 5.09 12.18
C PHE A 231 0.75 5.14 12.70
N THR A 232 1.41 3.97 12.68
CA THR A 232 2.84 3.81 12.95
C THR A 232 3.49 3.01 11.84
N PHE A 233 4.74 3.33 11.50
CA PHE A 233 5.53 2.56 10.53
C PHE A 233 7.01 2.54 10.97
N PRO A 234 7.50 1.42 11.49
CA PRO A 234 8.92 1.25 11.84
C PRO A 234 9.80 1.24 10.58
N THR A 235 11.09 1.49 10.76
CA THR A 235 12.05 1.37 9.67
C THR A 235 12.34 -0.11 9.37
N PRO A 236 12.14 -0.57 8.11
CA PRO A 236 12.51 -1.95 7.75
C PRO A 236 14.01 -2.19 7.89
N VAL A 237 14.39 -3.39 8.31
CA VAL A 237 15.81 -3.80 8.36
C VAL A 237 16.40 -3.74 6.95
N GLY A 238 17.61 -3.25 6.82
CA GLY A 238 18.28 -3.07 5.53
C GLY A 238 17.85 -1.82 4.74
N MET A 239 17.02 -0.94 5.33
CA MET A 239 16.60 0.30 4.69
C MET A 239 16.99 1.54 5.49
N THR A 240 17.23 2.63 4.79
CA THR A 240 17.43 3.96 5.38
C THR A 240 16.18 4.80 5.18
N ARG A 241 15.69 5.42 6.27
CA ARG A 241 14.61 6.40 6.20
C ARG A 241 15.13 7.70 5.56
N LEU A 242 14.38 8.20 4.59
CA LEU A 242 14.69 9.44 3.89
C LEU A 242 13.96 10.62 4.56
N ASP A 243 14.57 11.15 5.62
CA ASP A 243 14.01 12.31 6.32
C ASP A 243 14.18 13.61 5.52
N ASP A 244 13.42 14.66 5.90
CA ASP A 244 13.42 15.96 5.22
C ASP A 244 14.72 16.78 5.44
N SER A 245 15.60 16.31 6.31
CA SER A 245 16.74 17.07 6.86
C SER A 245 18.06 16.91 6.11
N ALA A 246 18.07 16.45 4.87
CA ALA A 246 19.29 16.36 4.07
C ALA A 246 19.06 16.96 2.67
N VAL A 247 19.15 18.27 2.57
CA VAL A 247 19.52 19.03 1.36
C VAL A 247 20.95 19.49 1.52
#